data_de40142798121dadc31221980fc70016
#
_entry.id   de40142798121dadc31221980fc70016
#
_cell.length_a   1.000
_cell.length_b   1.000
_cell.length_c   1.000
_cell.angle_alpha   90.00
_cell.angle_beta   90.00
_cell.angle_gamma   90.00
#
_symmetry.space_group_name_H-M   'P 1'
#
loop_
_entity.id
_entity.type
_entity.pdbx_description
1 polymer ?
#
loop_
_entity_poly.entity_id
_entity_poly.type
_entity_poly.pdbx_seq_one_letter_code
_entity_poly.pdbx_strand_id
1 'polypeptide(L)'
;MQSGGRVRRQPAWHMLASEFSEATLNEKGSGEYDPSFVITKLGAKVNRVIVAGLLERLEVRETSNGSTLYQGQMRDPSGLHYFSVGDYASESMRELTLSLVEKTEVGEPVLLLMTAKSRWYQTDEGAVYTSLRPEEACEIDAKTYALWLTRASEGTLQRMKIHNDSLSAEPTQEGLKAAGVPEHMIDGLLLSRNHYGEFDTETYTLNVMQALDIAEGRMDAASQPAPTPQTTLESSDSSDASDEDDVKETLVAIIAQLDQGDGVDFETVLTNADARGIDRQLAESKLDELSNEGTLHEPRFGWFRIVS
;
A
#
# COMPACT_ATOMS: atom_id res chain seq x y z
N MET A 1 13.49 -5.58 -41.80
CA MET A 1 14.41 -5.71 -40.70
C MET A 1 13.87 -4.84 -39.57
N GLN A 2 13.13 -5.43 -38.63
CA GLN A 2 12.67 -4.70 -37.43
C GLN A 2 13.86 -4.65 -36.46
N SER A 3 14.35 -3.46 -36.19
CA SER A 3 15.36 -3.23 -35.17
C SER A 3 14.71 -3.54 -33.81
N GLY A 4 15.08 -4.65 -33.18
CA GLY A 4 14.73 -4.96 -31.82
C GLY A 4 15.24 -3.85 -30.90
N GLY A 5 14.37 -2.91 -30.56
CA GLY A 5 14.68 -1.84 -29.63
C GLY A 5 15.07 -2.47 -28.30
N ARG A 6 16.30 -2.21 -27.85
CA ARG A 6 16.74 -2.58 -26.50
C ARG A 6 15.76 -1.96 -25.52
N VAL A 7 15.00 -2.79 -24.80
CA VAL A 7 14.13 -2.34 -23.72
C VAL A 7 14.97 -1.54 -22.75
N ARG A 8 14.77 -0.21 -22.72
CA ARG A 8 15.52 0.69 -21.84
C ARG A 8 15.06 0.44 -20.40
N ARG A 9 15.98 0.09 -19.52
CA ARG A 9 15.68 -0.06 -18.09
C ARG A 9 15.11 1.27 -17.56
N GLN A 10 13.94 1.20 -16.95
CA GLN A 10 13.34 2.37 -16.32
C GLN A 10 14.07 2.70 -15.00
N PRO A 11 14.25 4.00 -14.66
CA PRO A 11 14.84 4.40 -13.39
C PRO A 11 13.94 3.92 -12.23
N ALA A 12 14.57 3.66 -11.08
CA ALA A 12 13.87 3.35 -9.86
C ALA A 12 13.70 4.62 -9.01
N TRP A 13 12.53 4.77 -8.37
CA TRP A 13 12.22 5.89 -7.50
C TRP A 13 12.47 5.51 -6.04
N HIS A 14 13.20 6.33 -5.29
CA HIS A 14 13.13 6.28 -3.82
C HIS A 14 11.80 6.89 -3.39
N MET A 15 10.96 6.11 -2.73
CA MET A 15 9.58 6.50 -2.49
C MET A 15 9.08 5.98 -1.15
N LEU A 16 8.41 6.86 -0.39
CA LEU A 16 7.73 6.51 0.84
C LEU A 16 6.42 5.77 0.53
N ALA A 17 5.96 4.95 1.48
CA ALA A 17 4.79 4.08 1.31
C ALA A 17 3.52 4.86 0.99
N SER A 18 3.26 5.96 1.68
CA SER A 18 2.05 6.78 1.47
C SER A 18 1.91 7.25 0.04
N GLU A 19 2.99 7.77 -0.56
CA GLU A 19 2.94 8.26 -1.94
C GLU A 19 2.63 7.15 -2.95
N PHE A 20 3.14 5.94 -2.70
CA PHE A 20 2.91 4.79 -3.58
C PHE A 20 1.54 4.14 -3.36
N SER A 21 1.12 3.94 -2.10
CA SER A 21 -0.11 3.24 -1.76
C SER A 21 -1.38 4.02 -2.09
N GLU A 22 -1.31 5.35 -2.07
CA GLU A 22 -2.43 6.23 -2.44
C GLU A 22 -2.66 6.34 -3.94
N ALA A 23 -1.80 5.73 -4.77
CA ALA A 23 -1.92 5.83 -6.22
C ALA A 23 -3.04 4.94 -6.75
N THR A 24 -4.03 5.55 -7.39
CA THR A 24 -5.19 4.87 -8.00
C THR A 24 -5.17 4.88 -9.52
N LEU A 25 -4.17 5.50 -10.15
CA LEU A 25 -4.04 5.60 -11.59
C LEU A 25 -2.92 4.71 -12.11
N ASN A 26 -3.23 3.98 -13.18
CA ASN A 26 -2.28 3.14 -13.89
C ASN A 26 -2.26 3.50 -15.38
N GLU A 27 -1.07 3.55 -15.96
CA GLU A 27 -0.87 3.65 -17.39
C GLU A 27 -0.20 2.36 -17.88
N LYS A 28 -0.87 1.66 -18.77
CA LYS A 28 -0.35 0.44 -19.41
C LYS A 28 -0.09 0.73 -20.89
N GLY A 29 1.11 0.38 -21.35
CA GLY A 29 1.42 0.44 -22.77
C GLY A 29 0.53 -0.49 -23.62
N SER A 30 0.44 -0.22 -24.89
CA SER A 30 -0.44 -0.94 -25.84
C SER A 30 0.06 -2.32 -26.24
N GLY A 31 1.36 -2.60 -26.04
CA GLY A 31 2.01 -3.86 -26.36
C GLY A 31 2.08 -4.81 -25.17
N GLU A 32 2.14 -6.11 -25.44
CA GLU A 32 2.25 -7.16 -24.43
C GLU A 32 3.47 -6.99 -23.51
N TYR A 33 4.56 -6.42 -24.04
CA TYR A 33 5.84 -6.22 -23.34
C TYR A 33 6.09 -4.77 -22.95
N ASP A 34 5.13 -3.88 -23.20
CA ASP A 34 5.27 -2.48 -22.82
C ASP A 34 5.26 -2.31 -21.30
N PRO A 35 6.05 -1.37 -20.76
CA PRO A 35 6.07 -1.13 -19.33
C PRO A 35 4.72 -0.60 -18.86
N SER A 36 4.29 -1.08 -17.69
CA SER A 36 3.17 -0.53 -16.94
C SER A 36 3.71 0.44 -15.89
N PHE A 37 3.00 1.54 -15.66
CA PHE A 37 3.36 2.56 -14.69
C PHE A 37 2.20 2.82 -13.73
N VAL A 38 2.49 2.88 -12.46
CA VAL A 38 1.62 3.49 -11.46
C VAL A 38 1.90 4.98 -11.46
N ILE A 39 0.86 5.81 -11.54
CA ILE A 39 0.98 7.26 -11.55
C ILE A 39 0.60 7.77 -10.17
N THR A 40 1.55 8.38 -9.44
CA THR A 40 1.29 8.94 -8.12
C THR A 40 0.57 10.29 -8.19
N LYS A 41 -0.05 10.71 -7.08
CA LYS A 41 -0.66 12.04 -6.97
C LYS A 41 0.34 13.16 -7.28
N LEU A 42 1.61 13.01 -6.88
CA LEU A 42 2.69 13.95 -7.16
C LEU A 42 3.23 13.87 -8.60
N GLY A 43 2.64 13.04 -9.46
CA GLY A 43 2.97 12.96 -10.87
C GLY A 43 4.16 12.07 -11.21
N ALA A 44 4.64 11.22 -10.30
CA ALA A 44 5.67 10.26 -10.65
C ALA A 44 5.09 9.10 -11.47
N LYS A 45 5.74 8.75 -12.60
CA LYS A 45 5.46 7.53 -13.37
C LYS A 45 6.33 6.40 -12.83
N VAL A 46 5.74 5.51 -12.05
CA VAL A 46 6.44 4.50 -11.27
C VAL A 46 6.31 3.13 -11.91
N ASN A 47 7.41 2.63 -12.48
CA ASN A 47 7.55 1.24 -12.92
C ASN A 47 8.37 0.43 -11.91
N ARG A 48 9.36 1.07 -11.26
CA ARG A 48 10.28 0.46 -10.30
C ARG A 48 10.53 1.41 -9.14
N VAL A 49 10.63 0.85 -7.94
CA VAL A 49 10.93 1.57 -6.70
C VAL A 49 12.14 0.99 -5.98
N ILE A 50 12.77 1.81 -5.15
CA ILE A 50 13.69 1.41 -4.09
C ILE A 50 13.03 1.80 -2.78
N VAL A 51 12.63 0.81 -2.00
CA VAL A 51 11.90 0.97 -0.74
C VAL A 51 12.62 0.26 0.40
N ALA A 52 12.51 0.79 1.60
CA ALA A 52 13.02 0.14 2.80
C ALA A 52 12.08 0.34 3.99
N GLY A 53 12.14 -0.57 4.95
CA GLY A 53 11.32 -0.49 6.15
C GLY A 53 11.50 -1.70 7.06
N LEU A 54 10.74 -1.70 8.13
CA LEU A 54 10.64 -2.83 9.05
C LEU A 54 9.70 -3.89 8.46
N LEU A 55 10.18 -5.11 8.33
CA LEU A 55 9.34 -6.24 7.94
C LEU A 55 8.38 -6.55 9.08
N GLU A 56 7.07 -6.39 8.86
CA GLU A 56 6.05 -6.64 9.87
C GLU A 56 5.41 -8.01 9.75
N ARG A 57 5.22 -8.44 8.52
CA ARG A 57 4.51 -9.69 8.24
C ARG A 57 5.08 -10.33 6.98
N LEU A 58 5.23 -11.66 7.02
CA LEU A 58 5.57 -12.46 5.85
C LEU A 58 4.86 -13.81 5.97
N GLU A 59 3.87 -14.02 5.10
CA GLU A 59 3.02 -15.21 5.09
C GLU A 59 3.26 -16.06 3.87
N VAL A 60 3.19 -17.37 4.08
CA VAL A 60 3.24 -18.36 3.01
C VAL A 60 1.82 -18.72 2.60
N ARG A 61 1.52 -18.65 1.32
CA ARG A 61 0.24 -19.07 0.75
C ARG A 61 0.44 -20.02 -0.41
N GLU A 62 -0.41 -21.01 -0.50
CA GLU A 62 -0.53 -21.81 -1.72
C GLU A 62 -1.55 -21.16 -2.66
N THR A 63 -1.14 -20.99 -3.91
CA THR A 63 -2.05 -20.55 -4.97
C THR A 63 -2.91 -21.72 -5.47
N SER A 64 -4.02 -21.41 -6.13
CA SER A 64 -4.90 -22.43 -6.74
C SER A 64 -4.19 -23.37 -7.73
N ASN A 65 -3.04 -22.97 -8.23
CA ASN A 65 -2.21 -23.77 -9.17
C ASN A 65 -1.16 -24.64 -8.46
N GLY A 66 -1.16 -24.66 -7.10
CA GLY A 66 -0.17 -25.41 -6.31
C GLY A 66 1.20 -24.73 -6.21
N SER A 67 1.33 -23.48 -6.66
CA SER A 67 2.57 -22.70 -6.50
C SER A 67 2.59 -22.00 -5.15
N THR A 68 3.77 -21.85 -4.57
CA THR A 68 3.97 -21.11 -3.31
C THR A 68 4.11 -19.61 -3.58
N LEU A 69 3.33 -18.81 -2.87
CA LEU A 69 3.39 -17.35 -2.87
C LEU A 69 3.67 -16.84 -1.47
N TYR A 70 4.70 -16.02 -1.32
CA TYR A 70 5.01 -15.33 -0.06
C TYR A 70 4.45 -13.92 -0.14
N GLN A 71 3.56 -13.55 0.78
CA GLN A 71 2.97 -12.22 0.88
C GLN A 71 3.54 -11.51 2.10
N GLY A 72 4.12 -10.33 1.88
CA GLY A 72 4.77 -9.57 2.92
C GLY A 72 4.24 -8.15 3.05
N GLN A 73 4.40 -7.62 4.26
CA GLN A 73 4.13 -6.23 4.61
C GLN A 73 5.40 -5.63 5.22
N MET A 74 5.81 -4.50 4.72
CA MET A 74 6.97 -3.77 5.19
C MET A 74 6.56 -2.35 5.49
N ARG A 75 6.86 -1.86 6.70
CA ARG A 75 6.49 -0.53 7.18
C ARG A 75 7.65 0.44 7.04
N ASP A 76 7.35 1.61 6.45
CA ASP A 76 8.15 2.82 6.62
C ASP A 76 7.38 3.87 7.44
N PRO A 77 7.95 5.03 7.78
CA PRO A 77 7.29 6.03 8.60
C PRO A 77 5.96 6.55 8.06
N SER A 78 5.70 6.37 6.80
CA SER A 78 4.51 6.89 6.12
C SER A 78 3.41 5.87 5.91
N GLY A 79 3.70 4.58 6.07
CA GLY A 79 2.70 3.52 5.84
C GLY A 79 3.30 2.16 5.50
N LEU A 80 2.49 1.33 4.87
CA LEU A 80 2.82 -0.04 4.52
C LEU A 80 3.10 -0.18 3.02
N HIS A 81 4.15 -0.91 2.71
CA HIS A 81 4.40 -1.50 1.41
C HIS A 81 3.97 -2.97 1.41
N TYR A 82 3.04 -3.32 0.55
CA TYR A 82 2.66 -4.71 0.31
C TYR A 82 3.50 -5.29 -0.82
N PHE A 83 4.01 -6.50 -0.63
CA PHE A 83 4.81 -7.15 -1.65
C PHE A 83 4.52 -8.65 -1.74
N SER A 84 4.87 -9.26 -2.86
CA SER A 84 4.77 -10.70 -3.03
C SER A 84 5.97 -11.28 -3.76
N VAL A 85 6.41 -12.46 -3.31
CA VAL A 85 7.50 -13.25 -3.91
C VAL A 85 6.93 -14.61 -4.30
N GLY A 86 7.04 -14.97 -5.56
CA GLY A 86 6.56 -16.25 -6.11
C GLY A 86 7.61 -16.93 -6.98
N ASP A 87 7.21 -17.91 -7.76
CA ASP A 87 8.09 -18.75 -8.58
C ASP A 87 8.93 -17.99 -9.61
N TYR A 88 8.52 -16.76 -9.95
CA TYR A 88 9.24 -15.87 -10.86
C TYR A 88 10.49 -15.22 -10.24
N ALA A 89 10.67 -15.35 -8.92
CA ALA A 89 11.78 -14.74 -8.21
C ALA A 89 13.10 -15.48 -8.51
N SER A 90 14.22 -14.76 -8.42
CA SER A 90 15.55 -15.36 -8.51
C SER A 90 15.80 -16.33 -7.35
N GLU A 91 16.74 -17.25 -7.52
CA GLU A 91 17.10 -18.20 -6.47
C GLU A 91 17.54 -17.48 -5.19
N SER A 92 18.39 -16.46 -5.32
CA SER A 92 18.83 -15.64 -4.18
C SER A 92 17.67 -14.93 -3.46
N MET A 93 16.67 -14.46 -4.21
CA MET A 93 15.49 -13.83 -3.61
C MET A 93 14.63 -14.85 -2.86
N ARG A 94 14.50 -16.08 -3.37
CA ARG A 94 13.78 -17.16 -2.69
C ARG A 94 14.49 -17.62 -1.42
N GLU A 95 15.81 -17.79 -1.46
CA GLU A 95 16.62 -18.13 -0.28
C GLU A 95 16.47 -17.07 0.82
N LEU A 96 16.59 -15.78 0.45
CA LEU A 96 16.35 -14.68 1.38
C LEU A 96 14.94 -14.75 1.97
N THR A 97 13.93 -14.97 1.13
CA THR A 97 12.54 -15.03 1.57
C THR A 97 12.31 -16.14 2.60
N LEU A 98 12.88 -17.32 2.40
CA LEU A 98 12.80 -18.42 3.37
C LEU A 98 13.45 -18.05 4.72
N SER A 99 14.63 -17.42 4.68
CA SER A 99 15.29 -16.93 5.90
C SER A 99 14.45 -15.86 6.62
N LEU A 100 13.78 -14.98 5.86
CA LEU A 100 12.90 -13.95 6.43
C LEU A 100 11.64 -14.56 7.09
N VAL A 101 11.07 -15.63 6.53
CA VAL A 101 9.95 -16.36 7.15
C VAL A 101 10.37 -16.88 8.52
N GLU A 102 11.53 -17.58 8.61
CA GLU A 102 12.04 -18.09 9.89
C GLU A 102 12.24 -16.99 10.93
N LYS A 103 12.78 -15.84 10.53
CA LYS A 103 12.97 -14.67 11.42
C LYS A 103 11.66 -14.06 11.88
N THR A 104 10.70 -13.95 10.98
CA THR A 104 9.36 -13.41 11.30
C THR A 104 8.62 -14.30 12.28
N GLU A 105 8.72 -15.64 12.13
CA GLU A 105 8.10 -16.61 13.04
C GLU A 105 8.63 -16.52 14.47
N VAL A 106 9.92 -16.18 14.64
CA VAL A 106 10.51 -16.00 15.98
C VAL A 106 10.43 -14.56 16.49
N GLY A 107 9.81 -13.66 15.72
CA GLY A 107 9.62 -12.25 16.10
C GLY A 107 10.91 -11.41 16.04
N GLU A 108 11.90 -11.81 15.25
CA GLU A 108 13.13 -11.04 15.07
C GLU A 108 12.85 -9.81 14.18
N PRO A 109 13.12 -8.58 14.66
CA PRO A 109 12.90 -7.39 13.85
C PRO A 109 13.92 -7.31 12.70
N VAL A 110 13.43 -7.20 11.47
CA VAL A 110 14.26 -7.13 10.27
C VAL A 110 14.00 -5.83 9.53
N LEU A 111 15.06 -5.04 9.33
CA LEU A 111 15.03 -3.91 8.37
C LEU A 111 15.41 -4.44 6.99
N LEU A 112 14.54 -4.21 6.02
CA LEU A 112 14.68 -4.70 4.66
C LEU A 112 14.79 -3.52 3.68
N LEU A 113 15.68 -3.65 2.70
CA LEU A 113 15.77 -2.77 1.52
C LEU A 113 15.51 -3.61 0.29
N MET A 114 14.65 -3.13 -0.61
CA MET A 114 14.37 -3.83 -1.85
C MET A 114 14.28 -2.91 -3.06
N THR A 115 14.68 -3.44 -4.20
CA THR A 115 14.32 -2.92 -5.52
C THR A 115 13.17 -3.75 -6.05
N ALA A 116 12.06 -3.12 -6.38
CA ALA A 116 10.85 -3.81 -6.77
C ALA A 116 10.14 -3.17 -7.96
N LYS A 117 9.46 -3.98 -8.76
CA LYS A 117 8.52 -3.50 -9.77
C LYS A 117 7.18 -3.14 -9.13
N SER A 118 6.61 -2.02 -9.56
CA SER A 118 5.25 -1.65 -9.19
C SER A 118 4.23 -2.60 -9.80
N ARG A 119 3.20 -2.89 -9.03
CA ARG A 119 2.02 -3.64 -9.44
C ARG A 119 0.79 -2.83 -9.11
N TRP A 120 -0.21 -2.95 -9.94
CA TRP A 120 -1.49 -2.28 -9.81
C TRP A 120 -2.58 -3.31 -10.11
N TYR A 121 -3.59 -3.33 -9.30
CA TYR A 121 -4.73 -4.21 -9.46
C TYR A 121 -5.99 -3.43 -9.13
N GLN A 122 -7.02 -3.59 -9.93
CA GLN A 122 -8.34 -3.05 -9.69
C GLN A 122 -9.32 -4.20 -9.56
N THR A 123 -10.12 -4.17 -8.50
CA THR A 123 -11.20 -5.14 -8.31
C THR A 123 -12.36 -4.86 -9.27
N ASP A 124 -13.25 -5.82 -9.43
CA ASP A 124 -14.46 -5.67 -10.24
C ASP A 124 -15.37 -4.54 -9.70
N GLU A 125 -15.26 -4.24 -8.42
CA GLU A 125 -15.98 -3.16 -7.73
C GLU A 125 -15.31 -1.79 -7.86
N GLY A 126 -14.14 -1.72 -8.46
CA GLY A 126 -13.41 -0.49 -8.76
C GLY A 126 -12.37 -0.10 -7.72
N ALA A 127 -12.24 -0.81 -6.61
CA ALA A 127 -11.17 -0.57 -5.61
C ALA A 127 -9.79 -0.85 -6.23
N VAL A 128 -8.83 0.03 -5.95
CA VAL A 128 -7.47 -0.05 -6.50
C VAL A 128 -6.47 -0.38 -5.40
N TYR A 129 -5.64 -1.36 -5.67
CA TYR A 129 -4.56 -1.79 -4.80
C TYR A 129 -3.23 -1.71 -5.52
N THR A 130 -2.24 -1.12 -4.86
CA THR A 130 -0.85 -1.13 -5.30
C THR A 130 -0.05 -2.15 -4.49
N SER A 131 0.85 -2.84 -5.14
CA SER A 131 1.77 -3.76 -4.48
C SER A 131 3.11 -3.79 -5.19
N LEU A 132 4.06 -4.46 -4.60
CA LEU A 132 5.41 -4.56 -5.10
C LEU A 132 5.76 -6.01 -5.46
N ARG A 133 6.49 -6.17 -6.55
CA ARG A 133 7.16 -7.42 -6.89
C ARG A 133 8.66 -7.22 -6.73
N PRO A 134 9.28 -7.71 -5.65
CA PRO A 134 10.71 -7.62 -5.43
C PRO A 134 11.49 -8.23 -6.59
N GLU A 135 12.52 -7.53 -7.04
CA GLU A 135 13.51 -8.04 -7.98
C GLU A 135 14.74 -8.48 -7.21
N GLU A 136 15.17 -7.67 -6.23
CA GLU A 136 16.27 -7.92 -5.32
C GLU A 136 15.94 -7.30 -3.96
N ALA A 137 16.38 -7.94 -2.88
CA ALA A 137 16.27 -7.41 -1.53
C ALA A 137 17.47 -7.82 -0.68
N CYS A 138 17.70 -7.09 0.41
CA CYS A 138 18.68 -7.43 1.43
C CYS A 138 18.27 -6.89 2.80
N GLU A 139 18.72 -7.54 3.84
CA GLU A 139 18.67 -7.01 5.20
C GLU A 139 19.66 -5.85 5.32
N ILE A 140 19.27 -4.83 6.07
CA ILE A 140 20.07 -3.62 6.27
C ILE A 140 20.14 -3.25 7.74
N ASP A 141 21.16 -2.49 8.10
CA ASP A 141 21.29 -1.88 9.42
C ASP A 141 20.54 -0.53 9.54
N ALA A 142 20.39 -0.05 10.76
CA ALA A 142 19.73 1.23 11.04
C ALA A 142 20.42 2.42 10.34
N LYS A 143 21.73 2.37 10.13
CA LYS A 143 22.47 3.43 9.44
C LYS A 143 22.12 3.48 7.95
N THR A 144 22.06 2.33 7.30
CA THR A 144 21.64 2.20 5.89
C THR A 144 20.18 2.61 5.73
N TYR A 145 19.33 2.25 6.69
CA TYR A 145 17.93 2.69 6.71
C TYR A 145 17.81 4.21 6.82
N ALA A 146 18.56 4.85 7.72
CA ALA A 146 18.59 6.32 7.84
C ALA A 146 19.01 7.03 6.55
N LEU A 147 20.00 6.47 5.83
CA LEU A 147 20.41 6.97 4.52
C LEU A 147 19.29 6.85 3.48
N TRP A 148 18.57 5.71 3.48
CA TRP A 148 17.44 5.53 2.58
C TRP A 148 16.31 6.51 2.92
N LEU A 149 15.95 6.68 4.20
CA LEU A 149 14.93 7.64 4.64
C LEU A 149 15.25 9.05 4.17
N THR A 150 16.51 9.48 4.29
CA THR A 150 16.96 10.78 3.78
C THR A 150 16.74 10.90 2.26
N ARG A 151 17.10 9.87 1.50
CA ARG A 151 16.94 9.86 0.04
C ARG A 151 15.45 9.85 -0.39
N ALA A 152 14.63 9.06 0.28
CA ALA A 152 13.19 9.02 0.01
C ALA A 152 12.53 10.36 0.33
N SER A 153 12.91 11.00 1.46
CA SER A 153 12.45 12.32 1.87
C SER A 153 12.84 13.41 0.86
N GLU A 154 14.12 13.46 0.45
CA GLU A 154 14.58 14.37 -0.60
C GLU A 154 13.76 14.21 -1.90
N GLY A 155 13.52 12.95 -2.31
CA GLY A 155 12.74 12.65 -3.51
C GLY A 155 11.29 13.11 -3.39
N THR A 156 10.64 12.88 -2.25
CA THR A 156 9.26 13.34 -1.99
C THR A 156 9.17 14.86 -1.99
N LEU A 157 10.05 15.55 -1.27
CA LEU A 157 10.10 17.03 -1.25
C LEU A 157 10.31 17.62 -2.65
N GLN A 158 11.18 17.01 -3.46
CA GLN A 158 11.41 17.46 -4.83
C GLN A 158 10.15 17.28 -5.69
N ARG A 159 9.46 16.15 -5.58
CA ARG A 159 8.20 15.91 -6.32
C ARG A 159 7.09 16.84 -5.87
N MET A 160 6.95 17.09 -4.55
CA MET A 160 6.00 18.06 -4.02
C MET A 160 6.27 19.46 -4.56
N LYS A 161 7.55 19.90 -4.55
CA LYS A 161 7.92 21.20 -5.13
C LYS A 161 7.55 21.30 -6.60
N ILE A 162 7.92 20.29 -7.41
CA ILE A 162 7.60 20.25 -8.85
C ILE A 162 6.09 20.28 -9.07
N HIS A 163 5.33 19.48 -8.29
CA HIS A 163 3.88 19.48 -8.34
C HIS A 163 3.30 20.86 -8.05
N ASN A 164 3.68 21.48 -6.94
CA ASN A 164 3.20 22.80 -6.53
C ASN A 164 3.56 23.90 -7.56
N ASP A 165 4.80 23.91 -8.03
CA ASP A 165 5.24 24.85 -9.07
C ASP A 165 4.45 24.66 -10.37
N SER A 166 4.03 23.44 -10.69
CA SER A 166 3.25 23.11 -11.88
C SER A 166 1.80 23.62 -11.84
N LEU A 167 1.22 23.83 -10.64
CA LEU A 167 -0.19 24.21 -10.49
C LEU A 167 -0.55 25.55 -11.15
N SER A 168 0.41 26.47 -11.17
CA SER A 168 0.25 27.77 -11.82
C SER A 168 0.44 27.76 -13.34
N ALA A 169 0.95 26.65 -13.89
CA ALA A 169 1.22 26.50 -15.31
C ALA A 169 -0.02 25.98 -16.07
N GLU A 170 -0.10 26.34 -17.34
CA GLU A 170 -1.10 25.76 -18.24
C GLU A 170 -0.93 24.24 -18.30
N PRO A 171 -2.03 23.42 -18.16
CA PRO A 171 -1.96 21.97 -18.15
C PRO A 171 -1.71 21.37 -19.54
N THR A 172 -0.62 21.79 -20.16
CA THR A 172 -0.13 21.30 -21.46
C THR A 172 1.36 20.96 -21.35
N GLN A 173 1.87 20.16 -22.28
CA GLN A 173 3.29 19.83 -22.31
C GLN A 173 4.15 21.10 -22.44
N GLU A 174 3.75 22.03 -23.31
CA GLU A 174 4.43 23.29 -23.54
C GLU A 174 4.39 24.19 -22.30
N GLY A 175 3.22 24.29 -21.66
CA GLY A 175 3.03 25.10 -20.45
C GLY A 175 3.89 24.61 -19.29
N LEU A 176 3.88 23.30 -19.01
CA LEU A 176 4.72 22.71 -17.96
C LEU A 176 6.22 22.83 -18.28
N LYS A 177 6.61 22.65 -19.54
CA LYS A 177 8.01 22.85 -19.97
C LYS A 177 8.45 24.31 -19.83
N ALA A 178 7.59 25.27 -20.18
CA ALA A 178 7.86 26.68 -20.01
C ALA A 178 7.98 27.09 -18.53
N ALA A 179 7.26 26.41 -17.63
CA ALA A 179 7.34 26.55 -16.17
C ALA A 179 8.60 25.87 -15.56
N GLY A 180 9.43 25.23 -16.37
CA GLY A 180 10.67 24.59 -15.91
C GLY A 180 10.46 23.19 -15.28
N VAL A 181 9.30 22.56 -15.48
CA VAL A 181 9.08 21.19 -15.05
C VAL A 181 10.01 20.25 -15.78
N PRO A 182 10.73 19.35 -15.06
CA PRO A 182 11.59 18.35 -15.69
C PRO A 182 10.82 17.46 -16.68
N GLU A 183 11.40 17.20 -17.84
CA GLU A 183 10.73 16.47 -18.94
C GLU A 183 10.16 15.11 -18.50
N HIS A 184 10.88 14.38 -17.64
CA HIS A 184 10.45 13.07 -17.15
C HIS A 184 9.25 13.11 -16.19
N MET A 185 8.86 14.30 -15.69
CA MET A 185 7.70 14.50 -14.81
C MET A 185 6.47 15.02 -15.57
N ILE A 186 6.65 15.60 -16.76
CA ILE A 186 5.56 16.30 -17.48
C ILE A 186 4.36 15.38 -17.74
N ASP A 187 4.58 14.23 -18.36
CA ASP A 187 3.49 13.31 -18.70
C ASP A 187 2.75 12.81 -17.44
N GLY A 188 3.52 12.44 -16.40
CA GLY A 188 2.94 11.98 -15.14
C GLY A 188 2.14 13.07 -14.42
N LEU A 189 2.60 14.31 -14.43
CA LEU A 189 1.87 15.45 -13.87
C LEU A 189 0.58 15.76 -14.62
N LEU A 190 0.58 15.69 -15.96
CA LEU A 190 -0.63 15.88 -16.75
C LEU A 190 -1.68 14.80 -16.44
N LEU A 191 -1.23 13.54 -16.36
CA LEU A 191 -2.11 12.41 -16.00
C LEU A 191 -2.64 12.57 -14.57
N SER A 192 -1.77 12.93 -13.61
CA SER A 192 -2.13 13.13 -12.22
C SER A 192 -3.16 14.24 -12.04
N ARG A 193 -2.92 15.42 -12.62
CA ARG A 193 -3.86 16.58 -12.54
C ARG A 193 -5.22 16.26 -13.12
N ASN A 194 -5.26 15.46 -14.17
CA ASN A 194 -6.53 15.08 -14.81
C ASN A 194 -7.31 14.03 -13.98
N HIS A 195 -6.62 13.17 -13.24
CA HIS A 195 -7.23 12.08 -12.51
C HIS A 195 -7.56 12.43 -11.05
N TYR A 196 -6.58 13.00 -10.31
CA TYR A 196 -6.73 13.25 -8.87
C TYR A 196 -7.32 14.63 -8.55
N GLY A 197 -7.27 15.58 -9.50
CA GLY A 197 -7.66 16.96 -9.23
C GLY A 197 -6.74 17.68 -8.25
N GLU A 198 -7.34 18.54 -7.42
CA GLU A 198 -6.63 19.26 -6.36
C GLU A 198 -6.62 18.41 -5.08
N PHE A 199 -5.46 18.32 -4.43
CA PHE A 199 -5.27 17.63 -3.15
C PHE A 199 -4.25 18.39 -2.29
N ASP A 200 -4.32 18.17 -0.98
CA ASP A 200 -3.37 18.74 -0.05
C ASP A 200 -2.08 17.90 0.05
N THR A 201 -0.95 18.58 0.11
CA THR A 201 0.37 17.96 0.27
C THR A 201 0.88 17.96 1.71
N GLU A 202 0.08 18.41 2.69
CA GLU A 202 0.48 18.51 4.08
C GLU A 202 0.83 17.14 4.69
N THR A 203 0.05 16.12 4.36
CA THR A 203 0.31 14.74 4.79
C THR A 203 1.70 14.25 4.36
N TYR A 204 2.13 14.54 3.12
CA TYR A 204 3.48 14.18 2.67
C TYR A 204 4.56 14.94 3.43
N THR A 205 4.30 16.20 3.82
CA THR A 205 5.21 16.97 4.65
C THR A 205 5.38 16.33 6.03
N LEU A 206 4.29 15.93 6.68
CA LEU A 206 4.32 15.24 7.97
C LEU A 206 5.08 13.91 7.89
N ASN A 207 4.82 13.13 6.84
CA ASN A 207 5.51 11.84 6.61
C ASN A 207 7.02 12.04 6.41
N VAL A 208 7.42 13.08 5.69
CA VAL A 208 8.84 13.44 5.52
C VAL A 208 9.46 13.84 6.85
N MET A 209 8.78 14.62 7.67
CA MET A 209 9.27 15.02 8.99
C MET A 209 9.49 13.80 9.89
N GLN A 210 8.54 12.86 9.94
CA GLN A 210 8.68 11.61 10.68
C GLN A 210 9.85 10.77 10.17
N ALA A 211 10.01 10.65 8.84
CA ALA A 211 11.12 9.93 8.24
C ALA A 211 12.49 10.53 8.63
N LEU A 212 12.60 11.85 8.66
CA LEU A 212 13.82 12.54 9.07
C LEU A 212 14.08 12.43 10.57
N ASP A 213 13.04 12.44 11.42
CA ASP A 213 13.19 12.25 12.86
C ASP A 213 13.76 10.85 13.19
N ILE A 214 13.36 9.81 12.43
CA ILE A 214 13.95 8.48 12.56
C ILE A 214 15.38 8.47 12.00
N ALA A 215 15.62 9.09 10.85
CA ALA A 215 16.94 9.13 10.26
C ALA A 215 17.98 9.82 11.16
N GLU A 216 17.55 10.81 11.94
CA GLU A 216 18.38 11.51 12.91
C GLU A 216 18.46 10.80 14.29
N GLY A 217 17.76 9.67 14.45
CA GLY A 217 17.72 8.93 15.73
C GLY A 217 16.89 9.58 16.82
N ARG A 218 16.02 10.54 16.49
CA ARG A 218 15.08 11.17 17.42
C ARG A 218 13.88 10.28 17.74
N MET A 219 13.56 9.37 16.83
CA MET A 219 12.51 8.36 16.97
C MET A 219 13.06 6.98 16.59
N ASP A 220 12.55 5.94 17.24
CA ASP A 220 12.89 4.56 16.89
C ASP A 220 11.95 4.04 15.78
N ALA A 221 12.52 3.42 14.76
CA ALA A 221 11.75 2.83 13.66
C ALA A 221 10.76 1.74 14.12
N ALA A 222 11.07 1.03 15.22
CA ALA A 222 10.21 0.00 15.79
C ALA A 222 9.09 0.53 16.69
N SER A 223 9.18 1.79 17.13
CA SER A 223 8.24 2.39 18.10
C SER A 223 7.09 3.16 17.45
N GLN A 224 6.96 3.11 16.14
CA GLN A 224 5.88 3.85 15.46
C GLN A 224 4.53 3.16 15.69
N PRO A 225 3.50 3.94 16.10
CA PRO A 225 2.13 3.45 16.01
C PRO A 225 1.80 3.13 14.55
N ALA A 226 1.00 2.08 14.34
CA ALA A 226 0.51 1.78 13.00
C ALA A 226 -0.12 3.04 12.39
N PRO A 227 0.20 3.41 11.13
CA PRO A 227 -0.48 4.51 10.49
C PRO A 227 -1.96 4.17 10.46
N THR A 228 -2.75 4.97 11.18
CA THR A 228 -4.20 4.91 11.08
C THR A 228 -4.55 5.34 9.66
N PRO A 229 -5.37 4.59 8.91
CA PRO A 229 -5.86 5.08 7.63
C PRO A 229 -6.50 6.44 7.87
N GLN A 230 -5.96 7.48 7.26
CA GLN A 230 -6.54 8.81 7.38
C GLN A 230 -7.81 8.86 6.53
N THR A 231 -8.92 8.57 7.17
CA THR A 231 -10.22 8.97 6.68
C THR A 231 -10.45 10.42 7.14
N THR A 232 -10.74 11.28 6.22
CA THR A 232 -11.12 12.67 6.45
C THR A 232 -12.30 12.71 7.44
N LEU A 233 -12.02 13.08 8.69
CA LEU A 233 -13.08 13.29 9.68
C LEU A 233 -13.60 14.71 9.51
N GLU A 234 -14.78 14.82 8.94
CA GLU A 234 -15.67 15.90 9.35
C GLU A 234 -16.24 15.55 10.71
N SER A 235 -15.97 16.44 11.66
CA SER A 235 -16.40 16.36 13.04
C SER A 235 -17.92 16.39 13.18
N SER A 236 -18.48 15.40 13.85
CA SER A 236 -19.67 15.61 14.67
C SER A 236 -19.62 14.70 15.90
N ASP A 237 -19.82 15.36 16.97
CA ASP A 237 -19.73 15.05 18.39
C ASP A 237 -20.77 13.99 18.85
N SER A 238 -20.33 13.23 19.86
CA SER A 238 -21.12 12.59 20.93
C SER A 238 -22.06 11.43 20.62
N SER A 239 -21.82 10.31 21.24
CA SER A 239 -22.57 9.60 22.27
C SER A 239 -22.59 8.08 22.17
N ASP A 240 -22.35 7.49 23.30
CA ASP A 240 -22.86 6.30 23.96
C ASP A 240 -22.31 4.88 23.61
N ALA A 241 -21.73 4.34 24.68
CA ALA A 241 -21.27 2.95 24.84
C ALA A 241 -22.38 1.88 24.71
N SER A 242 -23.64 2.27 24.48
CA SER A 242 -24.78 1.35 24.26
C SER A 242 -24.92 0.92 22.80
N ASP A 243 -24.42 1.72 21.86
CA ASP A 243 -24.58 1.43 20.42
C ASP A 243 -23.57 0.40 19.89
N GLU A 244 -22.45 0.20 20.56
CA GLU A 244 -21.39 -0.71 20.09
C GLU A 244 -21.72 -2.19 20.28
N ASP A 245 -22.38 -2.55 21.40
CA ASP A 245 -22.83 -3.92 21.65
C ASP A 245 -23.98 -4.31 20.71
N ASP A 246 -24.86 -3.37 20.37
CA ASP A 246 -25.97 -3.57 19.42
C ASP A 246 -25.40 -3.83 17.99
N VAL A 247 -24.27 -3.21 17.62
CA VAL A 247 -23.59 -3.45 16.33
C VAL A 247 -23.03 -4.87 16.28
N LYS A 248 -22.36 -5.35 17.33
CA LYS A 248 -21.85 -6.74 17.41
C LYS A 248 -22.96 -7.76 17.28
N GLU A 249 -24.08 -7.57 18.02
CA GLU A 249 -25.23 -8.46 17.91
C GLU A 249 -25.83 -8.48 16.50
N THR A 250 -25.90 -7.32 15.84
CA THR A 250 -26.40 -7.22 14.47
C THR A 250 -25.50 -7.95 13.47
N LEU A 251 -24.18 -7.85 13.59
CA LEU A 251 -23.22 -8.56 12.74
C LEU A 251 -23.30 -10.06 12.93
N VAL A 252 -23.40 -10.54 14.17
CA VAL A 252 -23.62 -11.97 14.47
C VAL A 252 -24.93 -12.45 13.88
N ALA A 253 -26.03 -11.67 13.98
CA ALA A 253 -27.31 -12.01 13.39
C ALA A 253 -27.28 -12.07 11.86
N ILE A 254 -26.52 -11.17 11.19
CA ILE A 254 -26.30 -11.20 9.74
C ILE A 254 -25.61 -12.51 9.33
N ILE A 255 -24.53 -12.87 10.02
CA ILE A 255 -23.78 -14.08 9.73
C ILE A 255 -24.64 -15.32 9.99
N ALA A 256 -25.37 -15.37 11.13
CA ALA A 256 -26.30 -16.48 11.44
C ALA A 256 -27.37 -16.67 10.37
N GLN A 257 -27.86 -15.56 9.79
CA GLN A 257 -28.94 -15.60 8.78
C GLN A 257 -28.42 -16.06 7.41
N LEU A 258 -27.18 -15.70 7.06
CA LEU A 258 -26.62 -15.92 5.72
C LEU A 258 -25.74 -17.16 5.63
N ASP A 259 -25.24 -17.71 6.75
CA ASP A 259 -24.40 -18.91 6.76
C ASP A 259 -25.21 -20.16 6.34
N GLN A 260 -24.82 -20.73 5.20
CA GLN A 260 -25.38 -21.97 4.67
C GLN A 260 -24.54 -23.22 5.04
N GLY A 261 -23.55 -23.04 5.93
CA GLY A 261 -22.67 -24.10 6.41
C GLY A 261 -21.20 -23.93 6.04
N ASP A 262 -20.88 -23.01 5.11
CA ASP A 262 -19.53 -22.70 4.64
C ASP A 262 -19.00 -21.36 5.15
N GLY A 263 -19.77 -20.64 5.97
CA GLY A 263 -19.51 -19.27 6.40
C GLY A 263 -20.08 -18.23 5.43
N VAL A 264 -19.94 -16.94 5.77
CA VAL A 264 -20.38 -15.79 4.97
C VAL A 264 -19.16 -14.95 4.61
N ASP A 265 -19.03 -14.58 3.35
CA ASP A 265 -17.90 -13.75 2.91
C ASP A 265 -17.99 -12.32 3.46
N PHE A 266 -16.81 -11.72 3.67
CA PHE A 266 -16.64 -10.41 4.29
C PHE A 266 -17.47 -9.31 3.63
N GLU A 267 -17.47 -9.24 2.30
CA GLU A 267 -18.19 -8.20 1.56
C GLU A 267 -19.71 -8.37 1.68
N THR A 268 -20.19 -9.60 1.70
CA THR A 268 -21.61 -9.87 1.94
C THR A 268 -22.03 -9.44 3.34
N VAL A 269 -21.19 -9.66 4.36
CA VAL A 269 -21.48 -9.20 5.73
C VAL A 269 -21.53 -7.67 5.77
N LEU A 270 -20.51 -6.98 5.19
CA LEU A 270 -20.44 -5.52 5.17
C LEU A 270 -21.59 -4.88 4.40
N THR A 271 -21.95 -5.43 3.23
CA THR A 271 -23.08 -4.94 2.44
C THR A 271 -24.40 -5.03 3.21
N ASN A 272 -24.60 -6.11 3.95
CA ASN A 272 -25.80 -6.29 4.79
C ASN A 272 -25.78 -5.42 6.06
N ALA A 273 -24.60 -5.10 6.59
CA ALA A 273 -24.42 -4.15 7.68
C ALA A 273 -24.75 -2.71 7.24
N ASP A 274 -24.23 -2.30 6.09
CA ASP A 274 -24.51 -0.98 5.48
C ASP A 274 -26.00 -0.80 5.19
N ALA A 275 -26.67 -1.81 4.65
CA ALA A 275 -28.12 -1.81 4.43
C ALA A 275 -28.94 -1.66 5.72
N ARG A 276 -28.35 -1.92 6.90
CA ARG A 276 -28.94 -1.72 8.24
C ARG A 276 -28.46 -0.45 8.93
N GLY A 277 -27.71 0.40 8.21
CA GLY A 277 -27.23 1.69 8.69
C GLY A 277 -25.98 1.62 9.58
N ILE A 278 -25.27 0.49 9.58
CA ILE A 278 -24.00 0.34 10.27
C ILE A 278 -22.90 0.78 9.32
N ASP A 279 -22.10 1.77 9.75
CA ASP A 279 -20.95 2.24 9.00
C ASP A 279 -19.95 1.10 8.72
N ARG A 280 -19.41 1.07 7.49
CA ARG A 280 -18.51 0.02 7.03
C ARG A 280 -17.30 -0.17 7.94
N GLN A 281 -16.66 0.93 8.36
CA GLN A 281 -15.47 0.87 9.22
C GLN A 281 -15.79 0.35 10.62
N LEU A 282 -16.96 0.75 11.15
CA LEU A 282 -17.44 0.24 12.42
C LEU A 282 -17.73 -1.26 12.31
N ALA A 283 -18.37 -1.71 11.22
CA ALA A 283 -18.63 -3.12 10.97
C ALA A 283 -17.32 -3.94 10.85
N GLU A 284 -16.32 -3.44 10.12
CA GLU A 284 -15.00 -4.07 9.99
C GLU A 284 -14.32 -4.21 11.36
N SER A 285 -14.26 -3.11 12.14
CA SER A 285 -13.66 -3.12 13.47
C SER A 285 -14.34 -4.11 14.42
N LYS A 286 -15.68 -4.18 14.36
CA LYS A 286 -16.45 -5.09 15.24
C LYS A 286 -16.38 -6.56 14.78
N LEU A 287 -16.18 -6.83 13.49
CA LEU A 287 -15.89 -8.19 13.00
C LEU A 287 -14.53 -8.68 13.50
N ASP A 288 -13.51 -7.81 13.49
CA ASP A 288 -12.20 -8.13 14.04
C ASP A 288 -12.27 -8.39 15.57
N GLU A 289 -13.03 -7.58 16.31
CA GLU A 289 -13.25 -7.79 17.72
C GLU A 289 -13.94 -9.14 17.99
N LEU A 290 -15.02 -9.47 17.30
CA LEU A 290 -15.76 -10.73 17.41
C LEU A 290 -14.87 -11.95 17.07
N SER A 291 -13.98 -11.81 16.11
CA SER A 291 -12.99 -12.84 15.77
C SER A 291 -11.95 -13.01 16.89
N ASN A 292 -11.44 -11.91 17.45
CA ASN A 292 -10.49 -11.93 18.56
C ASN A 292 -11.12 -12.46 19.87
N GLU A 293 -12.40 -12.20 20.10
CA GLU A 293 -13.17 -12.73 21.23
C GLU A 293 -13.51 -14.22 21.07
N GLY A 294 -13.28 -14.79 19.87
CA GLY A 294 -13.61 -16.18 19.57
C GLY A 294 -15.08 -16.45 19.33
N THR A 295 -15.89 -15.43 19.16
CA THR A 295 -17.32 -15.54 18.79
C THR A 295 -17.46 -15.93 17.32
N LEU A 296 -16.58 -15.42 16.47
CA LEU A 296 -16.46 -15.79 15.07
C LEU A 296 -15.14 -16.52 14.81
N HIS A 297 -15.14 -17.43 13.84
CA HIS A 297 -13.93 -17.98 13.26
C HIS A 297 -13.99 -17.86 11.75
N GLU A 298 -12.84 -17.79 11.13
CA GLU A 298 -12.69 -17.78 9.67
C GLU A 298 -12.43 -19.21 9.18
N PRO A 299 -13.43 -19.93 8.64
CA PRO A 299 -13.20 -21.26 8.06
C PRO A 299 -12.33 -21.18 6.80
N ARG A 300 -12.29 -20.04 6.13
CA ARG A 300 -11.38 -19.65 5.06
C ARG A 300 -11.25 -18.12 5.07
N PHE A 301 -10.17 -17.61 4.54
CA PHE A 301 -9.86 -16.18 4.57
C PHE A 301 -11.01 -15.33 4.02
N GLY A 302 -11.40 -14.29 4.80
CA GLY A 302 -12.51 -13.41 4.47
C GLY A 302 -13.89 -14.05 4.56
N TRP A 303 -14.02 -15.21 5.21
CA TRP A 303 -15.31 -15.87 5.47
C TRP A 303 -15.52 -16.07 6.95
N PHE A 304 -16.60 -15.56 7.47
CA PHE A 304 -16.91 -15.58 8.89
C PHE A 304 -18.01 -16.59 9.21
N ARG A 305 -17.83 -17.30 10.30
CA ARG A 305 -18.77 -18.26 10.84
C ARG A 305 -18.85 -18.16 12.35
N ILE A 306 -20.03 -18.34 12.90
CA ILE A 306 -20.22 -18.36 14.36
C ILE A 306 -19.63 -19.65 14.93
N VAL A 307 -18.84 -19.51 16.00
CA VAL A 307 -18.35 -20.64 16.78
C VAL A 307 -19.50 -21.22 17.60
N SER A 308 -19.90 -22.44 17.29
CA SER A 308 -20.99 -23.15 17.98
C SER A 308 -20.50 -23.89 19.22
#